data_9d969d35b097afa0b526bc3fc3c46966
#
_entry.id   9d969d35b097afa0b526bc3fc3c46966
#
_cell.length_a   1.000
_cell.length_b   1.000
_cell.length_c   1.000
_cell.angle_alpha   90.00
_cell.angle_beta   90.00
_cell.angle_gamma   90.00
#
_symmetry.space_group_name_H-M   'P 1'
#
loop_
_entity.id
_entity.type
_entity.pdbx_description
1 polymer ?
#
loop_
_entity_poly.entity_id
_entity_poly.type
_entity_poly.pdbx_seq_one_letter_code
_entity_poly.pdbx_strand_id
1 'polypeptide(L)'
;MLRLAFDFIITWRETRTRPNAYSQVEMIVHQRWAIAILRVKEMITEGANTIVRFHDPESRLEFAHPWPQPVIDGEKGNSTFCLVNALELLDQPGEWYQDYPSGRIYYYPRPHEDMTKAQVIIPALETLLTISGTLERPVRNIYFQNISFEHTSWMRPSYQGHVTLQGGFHLLDAYRLPIPGLPEKAELENQAWIGRPEAAIQIKCGNNINFNHCTFQHLAATGVDYERAVSTSIVENCHFTDIGGTALLVGTFPDEGFETHVPYTPFHEQELCTGITIRNNLIEEVTNEDWGGVGIGAGYVKNIHIVHNEVCHVNYSGICVGWGWTLLESGMSGNRIEANYVHHFARRLYDAGGLYTLSNQPSSVMRNNRIEHLIDAPYATNDRAFYIYFDEATDGYTVENNWCPSERFDSNRPGPHNVWKKNGPQVDESIKQKAGRVAVGGVSQPRIIIKTK
;
A
#
# COMPACT_ATOMS: atom_id res chain seq x y z
N MET A 1 8.78 35.68 -7.81
CA MET A 1 8.13 34.34 -7.68
C MET A 1 8.47 33.58 -8.95
N LEU A 2 9.53 32.82 -8.97
CA LEU A 2 9.88 31.95 -10.10
C LEU A 2 8.88 30.77 -10.06
N ARG A 3 7.94 30.73 -11.01
CA ARG A 3 7.21 29.50 -11.32
C ARG A 3 8.20 28.59 -12.05
N LEU A 4 8.75 27.61 -11.37
CA LEU A 4 9.37 26.48 -12.02
C LEU A 4 8.22 25.69 -12.68
N ALA A 5 8.05 25.84 -13.97
CA ALA A 5 7.21 24.94 -14.75
C ALA A 5 8.02 23.67 -14.92
N PHE A 6 7.56 22.57 -14.34
CA PHE A 6 8.16 21.26 -14.58
C PHE A 6 7.56 20.71 -15.85
N ASP A 7 8.38 20.56 -16.88
CA ASP A 7 7.99 20.00 -18.17
C ASP A 7 8.52 18.56 -18.25
N PHE A 8 7.64 17.62 -18.43
CA PHE A 8 8.01 16.23 -18.71
C PHE A 8 8.06 16.04 -20.22
N ILE A 9 9.19 15.58 -20.76
CA ILE A 9 9.39 15.46 -22.20
C ILE A 9 9.30 14.01 -22.62
N ILE A 10 8.32 13.71 -23.47
CA ILE A 10 8.14 12.39 -24.08
C ILE A 10 8.63 12.41 -25.51
N THR A 11 9.50 11.49 -25.86
CA THR A 11 9.86 11.22 -27.24
C THR A 11 9.07 10.01 -27.75
N TRP A 12 8.12 10.24 -28.66
CA TRP A 12 7.31 9.19 -29.23
C TRP A 12 8.10 8.38 -30.27
N ARG A 13 8.11 7.08 -30.12
CA ARG A 13 8.51 6.18 -31.21
C ARG A 13 7.29 5.96 -32.14
N GLU A 14 7.53 5.74 -33.42
CA GLU A 14 6.53 5.75 -34.52
C GLU A 14 5.29 4.85 -34.35
N THR A 15 5.23 3.99 -33.35
CA THR A 15 4.19 2.95 -33.18
C THR A 15 3.15 3.25 -32.08
N ARG A 16 3.20 4.42 -31.43
CA ARG A 16 2.28 4.71 -30.34
C ARG A 16 1.28 5.82 -30.69
N THR A 17 0.02 5.56 -30.39
CA THR A 17 -1.07 6.54 -30.54
C THR A 17 -0.93 7.67 -29.53
N ARG A 18 -1.07 8.90 -29.98
CA ARG A 18 -1.11 10.10 -29.14
C ARG A 18 -2.56 10.46 -28.84
N PRO A 19 -2.93 10.74 -27.58
CA PRO A 19 -4.27 11.24 -27.29
C PRO A 19 -4.56 12.54 -28.04
N ASN A 20 -5.74 12.64 -28.67
CA ASN A 20 -6.19 13.87 -29.33
C ASN A 20 -6.87 14.82 -28.35
N ALA A 21 -7.49 14.27 -27.30
CA ALA A 21 -8.07 15.03 -26.19
C ALA A 21 -7.42 14.58 -24.88
N TYR A 22 -6.87 15.51 -24.11
CA TYR A 22 -6.11 15.21 -22.90
C TYR A 22 -6.75 15.71 -21.60
N SER A 23 -7.97 16.22 -21.66
CA SER A 23 -8.64 16.75 -20.46
C SER A 23 -8.92 15.72 -19.36
N GLN A 24 -8.87 14.43 -19.69
CA GLN A 24 -9.06 13.33 -18.75
C GLN A 24 -7.83 12.41 -18.67
N VAL A 25 -6.79 12.68 -19.47
CA VAL A 25 -5.59 11.86 -19.49
C VAL A 25 -4.87 11.99 -18.16
N GLU A 26 -4.50 10.86 -17.62
CA GLU A 26 -3.62 10.76 -16.47
C GLU A 26 -2.32 10.06 -16.88
N MET A 27 -1.24 10.43 -16.21
CA MET A 27 0.07 9.83 -16.40
C MET A 27 0.49 9.15 -15.11
N ILE A 28 0.65 7.84 -15.16
CA ILE A 28 1.22 7.06 -14.06
C ILE A 28 2.73 7.07 -14.24
N VAL A 29 3.43 7.65 -13.27
CA VAL A 29 4.89 7.77 -13.26
C VAL A 29 5.45 6.80 -12.22
N HIS A 30 6.43 6.00 -12.64
CA HIS A 30 7.11 5.07 -11.75
C HIS A 30 8.14 5.80 -10.90
N GLN A 31 8.04 5.54 -9.61
CA GLN A 31 9.01 6.03 -8.64
C GLN A 31 9.70 4.89 -7.94
N ARG A 32 10.46 4.58 -7.22
CA ARG A 32 11.09 3.34 -6.71
C ARG A 32 10.10 2.45 -5.97
N TRP A 33 9.55 2.99 -4.88
CA TRP A 33 8.65 2.29 -3.94
C TRP A 33 7.22 2.83 -3.98
N ALA A 34 6.93 3.70 -4.93
CA ALA A 34 5.64 4.33 -5.12
C ALA A 34 5.37 4.63 -6.60
N ILE A 35 4.18 5.07 -6.90
CA ILE A 35 3.81 5.69 -8.16
C ILE A 35 3.22 7.08 -7.91
N ALA A 36 3.32 7.94 -8.91
CA ALA A 36 2.51 9.14 -8.98
C ALA A 36 1.50 9.02 -10.12
N ILE A 37 0.27 9.43 -9.89
CA ILE A 37 -0.79 9.54 -10.91
C ILE A 37 -1.08 11.02 -11.09
N LEU A 38 -0.66 11.58 -12.21
CA LEU A 38 -0.67 13.01 -12.49
C LEU A 38 -1.70 13.34 -13.57
N ARG A 39 -2.61 14.25 -13.30
CA ARG A 39 -3.58 14.72 -14.30
C ARG A 39 -2.89 15.61 -15.33
N VAL A 40 -3.03 15.25 -16.60
CA VAL A 40 -2.42 16.00 -17.68
C VAL A 40 -3.21 17.30 -17.92
N LYS A 41 -2.52 18.42 -17.80
CA LYS A 41 -3.07 19.75 -18.06
C LYS A 41 -2.90 20.16 -19.51
N GLU A 42 -1.76 19.81 -20.09
CA GLU A 42 -1.39 20.26 -21.43
C GLU A 42 -0.37 19.31 -22.05
N MET A 43 -0.49 19.10 -23.36
CA MET A 43 0.51 18.41 -24.18
C MET A 43 0.88 19.30 -25.36
N ILE A 44 2.15 19.65 -25.51
CA ILE A 44 2.67 20.49 -26.58
C ILE A 44 3.65 19.65 -27.41
N THR A 45 3.39 19.49 -28.70
CA THR A 45 4.28 18.76 -29.59
C THR A 45 5.30 19.70 -30.23
N GLU A 46 6.56 19.43 -30.04
CA GLU A 46 7.69 20.17 -30.62
C GLU A 46 8.61 19.18 -31.37
N GLY A 47 8.42 19.08 -32.68
CA GLY A 47 9.15 18.10 -33.49
C GLY A 47 8.82 16.66 -33.11
N ALA A 48 9.83 15.89 -32.70
CA ALA A 48 9.67 14.52 -32.23
C ALA A 48 9.28 14.41 -30.74
N ASN A 49 9.32 15.51 -30.02
CA ASN A 49 9.10 15.55 -28.58
C ASN A 49 7.68 16.03 -28.27
N THR A 50 7.15 15.60 -27.13
CA THR A 50 5.93 16.15 -26.54
C THR A 50 6.24 16.58 -25.12
N ILE A 51 6.03 17.85 -24.83
CA ILE A 51 6.11 18.41 -23.49
C ILE A 51 4.77 18.15 -22.82
N VAL A 52 4.79 17.52 -21.64
CA VAL A 52 3.59 17.25 -20.84
C VAL A 52 3.65 18.11 -19.59
N ARG A 53 2.58 18.84 -19.33
CA ARG A 53 2.42 19.63 -18.11
C ARG A 53 1.24 19.09 -17.32
N PHE A 54 1.36 19.12 -16.01
CA PHE A 54 0.38 18.56 -15.10
C PHE A 54 -0.34 19.64 -14.30
N HIS A 55 -1.45 19.28 -13.70
CA HIS A 55 -2.15 20.15 -12.76
C HIS A 55 -1.39 20.26 -11.42
N ASP A 56 -1.60 21.35 -10.71
CA ASP A 56 -1.22 21.51 -9.32
C ASP A 56 -2.38 21.05 -8.41
N PRO A 57 -2.10 20.54 -7.20
CA PRO A 57 -0.79 20.54 -6.51
C PRO A 57 0.11 19.34 -6.86
N GLU A 58 -0.40 18.31 -7.55
CA GLU A 58 0.34 17.07 -7.81
C GLU A 58 1.65 17.29 -8.59
N SER A 59 1.66 18.24 -9.54
CA SER A 59 2.87 18.59 -10.28
C SER A 59 3.99 19.08 -9.36
N ARG A 60 3.67 20.00 -8.45
CA ARG A 60 4.63 20.50 -7.47
C ARG A 60 5.09 19.41 -6.52
N LEU A 61 4.17 18.60 -6.01
CA LEU A 61 4.47 17.53 -5.06
C LEU A 61 5.42 16.50 -5.68
N GLU A 62 5.18 16.09 -6.91
CA GLU A 62 5.99 15.10 -7.59
C GLU A 62 7.40 15.61 -7.91
N PHE A 63 7.52 16.82 -8.48
CA PHE A 63 8.78 17.29 -9.02
C PHE A 63 9.59 18.19 -8.08
N ALA A 64 8.99 18.71 -7.02
CA ALA A 64 9.69 19.53 -6.02
C ALA A 64 10.09 18.77 -4.76
N HIS A 65 9.35 17.71 -4.40
CA HIS A 65 9.66 16.89 -3.24
C HIS A 65 10.82 15.93 -3.53
N PRO A 66 11.79 15.78 -2.63
CA PRO A 66 12.98 14.95 -2.90
C PRO A 66 12.75 13.44 -2.84
N TRP A 67 11.70 12.96 -2.14
CA TRP A 67 11.48 11.54 -1.87
C TRP A 67 9.98 11.17 -1.82
N PRO A 68 9.54 10.13 -2.53
CA PRO A 68 10.20 9.55 -3.69
C PRO A 68 10.19 10.52 -4.88
N GLN A 69 11.08 10.33 -5.82
CA GLN A 69 11.14 11.14 -7.03
C GLN A 69 11.03 10.25 -8.27
N PRO A 70 10.61 10.78 -9.40
CA PRO A 70 10.63 10.04 -10.65
C PRO A 70 12.02 9.49 -10.92
N VAL A 71 12.11 8.25 -11.35
CA VAL A 71 13.38 7.65 -11.76
C VAL A 71 13.70 8.13 -13.16
N ILE A 72 14.40 9.25 -13.27
CA ILE A 72 14.88 9.81 -14.55
C ILE A 72 16.35 9.51 -14.65
N ASP A 73 16.71 8.51 -15.43
CA ASP A 73 18.10 8.10 -15.64
C ASP A 73 18.45 8.22 -17.11
N GLY A 74 19.23 9.26 -17.45
CA GLY A 74 19.68 9.52 -18.81
C GLY A 74 20.66 8.45 -19.36
N GLU A 75 21.33 7.66 -18.51
CA GLU A 75 22.28 6.64 -18.92
C GLU A 75 21.61 5.27 -19.13
N LYS A 76 20.58 4.94 -18.36
CA LYS A 76 19.91 3.63 -18.38
C LYS A 76 18.51 3.63 -18.96
N GLY A 77 18.06 4.73 -19.46
CA GLY A 77 16.71 4.93 -19.96
C GLY A 77 15.93 5.90 -19.09
N ASN A 78 14.74 6.20 -19.52
CA ASN A 78 13.88 7.19 -18.86
C ASN A 78 12.96 6.51 -17.84
N SER A 79 12.40 7.31 -16.96
CA SER A 79 11.31 6.87 -16.09
C SER A 79 10.28 6.12 -16.87
N THR A 80 9.92 4.98 -16.34
CA THR A 80 8.78 4.24 -16.85
C THR A 80 7.52 5.00 -16.48
N PHE A 81 6.67 5.19 -17.47
CA PHE A 81 5.36 5.79 -17.31
C PHE A 81 4.35 5.13 -18.21
N CYS A 82 3.07 5.27 -17.90
CA CYS A 82 2.01 4.99 -18.84
C CYS A 82 0.96 6.11 -18.81
N LEU A 83 0.30 6.31 -19.96
CA LEU A 83 -0.85 7.19 -20.08
C LEU A 83 -2.10 6.35 -19.99
N VAL A 84 -3.10 6.86 -19.28
CA VAL A 84 -4.41 6.22 -19.11
C VAL A 84 -5.53 7.27 -19.32
N ASN A 85 -6.76 6.80 -19.36
CA ASN A 85 -7.97 7.63 -19.51
C ASN A 85 -8.02 8.44 -20.81
N ALA A 86 -7.71 7.78 -21.94
CA ALA A 86 -7.96 8.31 -23.27
C ALA A 86 -8.64 7.26 -24.16
N LEU A 87 -9.58 7.67 -24.98
CA LEU A 87 -10.30 6.76 -25.88
C LEU A 87 -9.36 6.10 -26.91
N GLU A 88 -8.33 6.84 -27.34
CA GLU A 88 -7.32 6.35 -28.28
C GLU A 88 -6.43 5.23 -27.72
N LEU A 89 -6.43 5.05 -26.39
CA LEU A 89 -5.69 4.01 -25.70
C LEU A 89 -6.52 2.73 -25.49
N LEU A 90 -7.79 2.74 -25.92
CA LEU A 90 -8.69 1.60 -25.84
C LEU A 90 -8.38 0.63 -27.01
N ASP A 91 -7.30 -0.12 -26.92
CA ASP A 91 -6.77 -0.94 -28.02
C ASP A 91 -6.63 -2.43 -27.68
N GLN A 92 -6.88 -2.85 -26.42
CA GLN A 92 -6.80 -4.23 -25.98
C GLN A 92 -8.15 -4.75 -25.43
N PRO A 93 -8.50 -6.01 -25.70
CA PRO A 93 -9.69 -6.62 -25.11
C PRO A 93 -9.69 -6.60 -23.58
N GLY A 94 -10.76 -6.10 -22.99
CA GLY A 94 -10.93 -5.95 -21.54
C GLY A 94 -10.67 -4.55 -21.00
N GLU A 95 -10.13 -3.68 -21.83
CA GLU A 95 -9.99 -2.26 -21.49
C GLU A 95 -11.31 -1.52 -21.55
N TRP A 96 -11.38 -0.42 -20.80
CA TRP A 96 -12.55 0.46 -20.78
C TRP A 96 -12.13 1.93 -20.62
N TYR A 97 -13.00 2.81 -21.07
CA TYR A 97 -12.83 4.26 -20.98
C TYR A 97 -14.16 4.92 -20.61
N GLN A 98 -14.12 5.81 -19.64
CA GLN A 98 -15.27 6.64 -19.27
C GLN A 98 -15.09 8.05 -19.82
N ASP A 99 -15.98 8.44 -20.72
CA ASP A 99 -16.07 9.81 -21.21
C ASP A 99 -16.98 10.64 -20.29
N TYR A 100 -16.38 11.36 -19.36
CA TYR A 100 -17.12 12.19 -18.40
C TYR A 100 -18.04 13.23 -19.07
N PRO A 101 -17.59 13.98 -20.12
CA PRO A 101 -18.46 14.96 -20.77
C PRO A 101 -19.75 14.38 -21.37
N SER A 102 -19.68 13.20 -21.96
CA SER A 102 -20.85 12.54 -22.56
C SER A 102 -21.58 11.59 -21.60
N GLY A 103 -20.98 11.25 -20.47
CA GLY A 103 -21.49 10.27 -19.51
C GLY A 103 -21.51 8.84 -20.06
N ARG A 104 -20.67 8.54 -21.04
CA ARG A 104 -20.62 7.23 -21.69
C ARG A 104 -19.43 6.43 -21.20
N ILE A 105 -19.61 5.11 -21.13
CA ILE A 105 -18.54 4.15 -20.91
C ILE A 105 -18.34 3.37 -22.19
N TYR A 106 -17.10 3.29 -22.64
CA TYR A 106 -16.66 2.47 -23.77
C TYR A 106 -15.89 1.28 -23.21
N TYR A 107 -16.15 0.12 -23.77
CA TYR A 107 -15.51 -1.12 -23.37
C TYR A 107 -15.08 -1.91 -24.60
N TYR A 108 -13.87 -2.42 -24.60
CA TYR A 108 -13.40 -3.34 -25.63
C TYR A 108 -13.65 -4.79 -25.18
N PRO A 109 -14.66 -5.49 -25.72
CA PRO A 109 -15.03 -6.82 -25.25
C PRO A 109 -13.91 -7.83 -25.39
N ARG A 110 -13.75 -8.70 -24.40
CA ARG A 110 -12.87 -9.86 -24.54
C ARG A 110 -13.46 -10.87 -25.50
N PRO A 111 -12.60 -11.75 -26.13
CA PRO A 111 -13.13 -12.85 -26.94
C PRO A 111 -14.14 -13.68 -26.12
N HIS A 112 -15.28 -13.98 -26.76
CA HIS A 112 -16.39 -14.77 -26.18
C HIS A 112 -17.29 -14.07 -25.17
N GLU A 113 -17.11 -12.79 -24.88
CA GLU A 113 -18.08 -12.00 -24.10
C GLU A 113 -19.29 -11.63 -24.96
N ASP A 114 -20.49 -11.92 -24.46
CA ASP A 114 -21.75 -11.50 -25.06
C ASP A 114 -22.28 -10.24 -24.34
N MET A 115 -21.99 -9.07 -24.91
CA MET A 115 -22.37 -7.79 -24.32
C MET A 115 -23.88 -7.60 -24.20
N THR A 116 -24.72 -8.39 -24.87
CA THR A 116 -26.17 -8.35 -24.70
C THR A 116 -26.64 -8.99 -23.40
N LYS A 117 -25.76 -9.77 -22.77
CA LYS A 117 -26.02 -10.48 -21.50
C LYS A 117 -25.07 -10.04 -20.38
N ALA A 118 -24.12 -9.16 -20.69
CA ALA A 118 -23.15 -8.69 -19.71
C ALA A 118 -23.83 -7.89 -18.59
N GLN A 119 -23.44 -8.21 -17.36
CA GLN A 119 -23.79 -7.40 -16.20
C GLN A 119 -22.66 -6.43 -15.94
N VAL A 120 -22.95 -5.13 -15.95
CA VAL A 120 -21.98 -4.07 -15.67
C VAL A 120 -22.29 -3.47 -14.31
N ILE A 121 -21.30 -3.41 -13.43
CA ILE A 121 -21.42 -2.78 -12.12
C ILE A 121 -20.51 -1.54 -12.12
N ILE A 122 -21.09 -0.39 -11.81
CA ILE A 122 -20.38 0.89 -11.67
C ILE A 122 -20.42 1.28 -10.20
N PRO A 123 -19.28 1.24 -9.49
CA PRO A 123 -19.22 1.65 -8.09
C PRO A 123 -19.50 3.13 -7.92
N ALA A 124 -20.21 3.49 -6.84
CA ALA A 124 -20.51 4.89 -6.52
C ALA A 124 -19.94 5.33 -5.16
N LEU A 125 -19.53 4.38 -4.33
CA LEU A 125 -19.02 4.66 -2.99
C LEU A 125 -17.54 4.30 -2.90
N GLU A 126 -16.75 5.12 -2.23
CA GLU A 126 -15.37 4.81 -1.85
C GLU A 126 -15.33 4.00 -0.57
N THR A 127 -16.27 4.24 0.35
CA THR A 127 -16.40 3.53 1.63
C THR A 127 -17.77 2.88 1.75
N LEU A 128 -17.79 1.57 2.01
CA LEU A 128 -19.01 0.76 2.19
C LEU A 128 -19.47 0.73 3.65
N LEU A 129 -18.53 0.78 4.59
CA LEU A 129 -18.82 0.66 6.02
C LEU A 129 -17.88 1.55 6.84
N THR A 130 -18.46 2.37 7.70
CA THR A 130 -17.73 3.13 8.71
C THR A 130 -18.20 2.73 10.11
N ILE A 131 -17.24 2.36 10.97
CA ILE A 131 -17.45 2.09 12.38
C ILE A 131 -16.66 3.13 13.17
N SER A 132 -17.36 4.11 13.77
CA SER A 132 -16.70 5.22 14.43
C SER A 132 -17.25 5.43 15.85
N GLY A 133 -16.39 5.21 16.84
CA GLY A 133 -16.62 5.54 18.23
C GLY A 133 -15.82 6.75 18.69
N THR A 134 -15.72 6.92 20.00
CA THR A 134 -14.76 7.84 20.66
C THR A 134 -13.89 7.07 21.65
N LEU A 135 -12.82 7.69 22.14
CA LEU A 135 -11.96 7.06 23.17
C LEU A 135 -12.76 6.68 24.42
N GLU A 136 -13.73 7.54 24.83
CA GLU A 136 -14.59 7.29 25.99
C GLU A 136 -15.71 6.29 25.70
N ARG A 137 -16.16 6.22 24.44
CA ARG A 137 -17.27 5.39 24.00
C ARG A 137 -16.92 4.64 22.72
N PRO A 138 -15.97 3.69 22.76
CA PRO A 138 -15.65 2.88 21.62
C PRO A 138 -16.82 1.98 21.21
N VAL A 139 -16.97 1.79 19.91
CA VAL A 139 -17.89 0.77 19.37
C VAL A 139 -17.36 -0.62 19.74
N ARG A 140 -18.25 -1.53 20.21
CA ARG A 140 -17.81 -2.80 20.78
C ARG A 140 -18.56 -4.00 20.23
N ASN A 141 -17.88 -5.14 20.17
CA ASN A 141 -18.46 -6.45 19.97
C ASN A 141 -19.28 -6.57 18.67
N ILE A 142 -18.68 -6.20 17.53
CA ILE A 142 -19.27 -6.40 16.21
C ILE A 142 -18.55 -7.56 15.52
N TYR A 143 -19.34 -8.47 14.97
CA TYR A 143 -18.84 -9.64 14.25
C TYR A 143 -19.48 -9.73 12.87
N PHE A 144 -18.64 -9.69 11.84
CA PHE A 144 -19.01 -9.94 10.46
C PHE A 144 -18.58 -11.36 10.10
N GLN A 145 -19.49 -12.14 9.54
CA GLN A 145 -19.20 -13.52 9.18
C GLN A 145 -19.83 -13.92 7.85
N ASN A 146 -19.04 -14.50 6.95
CA ASN A 146 -19.46 -14.95 5.63
C ASN A 146 -20.16 -13.85 4.80
N ILE A 147 -19.59 -12.64 4.80
CA ILE A 147 -20.11 -11.49 4.07
C ILE A 147 -19.10 -11.12 3.00
N SER A 148 -19.56 -10.79 1.81
CA SER A 148 -18.77 -10.16 0.76
C SER A 148 -18.94 -8.63 0.82
N PHE A 149 -17.83 -7.93 0.77
CA PHE A 149 -17.74 -6.47 0.58
C PHE A 149 -17.13 -6.22 -0.78
N GLU A 150 -17.87 -5.57 -1.67
CA GLU A 150 -17.52 -5.51 -3.08
C GLU A 150 -17.84 -4.15 -3.70
N HIS A 151 -17.06 -3.81 -4.73
CA HIS A 151 -17.32 -2.69 -5.64
C HIS A 151 -17.27 -1.31 -4.99
N THR A 152 -16.04 -0.82 -4.78
CA THR A 152 -15.80 0.58 -4.43
C THR A 152 -15.21 1.36 -5.59
N SER A 153 -15.31 2.68 -5.54
CA SER A 153 -14.61 3.61 -6.40
C SER A 153 -13.39 4.21 -5.70
N TRP A 154 -12.51 4.82 -6.49
CA TRP A 154 -11.37 5.60 -6.01
C TRP A 154 -11.23 6.84 -6.88
N MET A 155 -11.71 7.96 -6.37
CA MET A 155 -11.89 9.18 -7.18
C MET A 155 -10.70 10.14 -7.10
N ARG A 156 -9.84 9.96 -6.09
CA ARG A 156 -8.72 10.85 -5.83
C ARG A 156 -7.83 11.13 -7.04
N PRO A 157 -7.33 10.12 -7.79
CA PRO A 157 -6.43 10.38 -8.91
C PRO A 157 -7.01 11.34 -9.94
N SER A 158 -8.27 11.15 -10.31
CA SER A 158 -8.93 11.96 -11.35
C SER A 158 -9.33 13.35 -10.89
N TYR A 159 -9.46 13.60 -9.58
CA TYR A 159 -9.85 14.93 -9.08
C TYR A 159 -8.69 15.74 -8.49
N GLN A 160 -7.70 15.11 -7.93
CA GLN A 160 -6.63 15.77 -7.17
C GLN A 160 -5.23 15.31 -7.55
N GLY A 161 -5.12 14.28 -8.42
CA GLY A 161 -3.90 13.56 -8.62
C GLY A 161 -3.55 12.70 -7.40
N HIS A 162 -2.55 11.85 -7.54
CA HIS A 162 -2.11 10.96 -6.46
C HIS A 162 -0.59 10.88 -6.49
N VAL A 163 0.06 11.49 -5.51
CA VAL A 163 1.52 11.44 -5.33
C VAL A 163 1.75 10.86 -3.95
N THR A 164 2.40 9.71 -3.88
CA THR A 164 2.54 8.98 -2.62
C THR A 164 3.90 9.17 -1.97
N LEU A 165 3.91 9.19 -0.65
CA LEU A 165 5.14 9.10 0.12
C LEU A 165 5.60 7.64 0.22
N GLN A 166 4.75 6.77 0.79
CA GLN A 166 5.01 5.34 0.97
C GLN A 166 3.72 4.60 1.37
N GLY A 167 3.61 3.32 1.00
CA GLY A 167 2.53 2.45 1.47
C GLY A 167 1.11 2.90 1.09
N GLY A 168 0.95 3.67 0.02
CA GLY A 168 -0.33 4.23 -0.41
C GLY A 168 -0.70 5.55 0.26
N PHE A 169 0.08 6.05 1.22
CA PHE A 169 -0.15 7.36 1.86
C PHE A 169 0.24 8.49 0.93
N HIS A 170 -0.73 9.29 0.52
CA HIS A 170 -0.51 10.36 -0.43
C HIS A 170 -0.04 11.65 0.25
N LEU A 171 0.74 12.43 -0.47
CA LEU A 171 1.20 13.76 -0.02
C LEU A 171 0.05 14.77 -0.11
N LEU A 172 -0.23 15.41 1.01
CA LEU A 172 -1.09 16.60 1.07
C LEU A 172 -0.26 17.86 0.85
N ASP A 173 0.91 17.89 1.44
CA ASP A 173 1.91 18.94 1.24
C ASP A 173 3.32 18.43 1.54
N ALA A 174 4.30 19.06 0.95
CA ALA A 174 5.69 18.72 1.13
C ALA A 174 6.60 19.90 0.82
N TYR A 175 7.69 20.05 1.57
CA TYR A 175 8.68 21.08 1.39
C TYR A 175 10.09 20.49 1.42
N ARG A 176 10.95 21.00 0.57
CA ARG A 176 12.38 20.77 0.68
C ARG A 176 12.98 21.80 1.63
N LEU A 177 13.58 21.33 2.71
CA LEU A 177 14.25 22.22 3.66
C LEU A 177 15.53 22.80 3.05
N PRO A 178 15.79 24.11 3.16
CA PRO A 178 17.06 24.71 2.73
C PRO A 178 18.24 24.25 3.60
N ILE A 179 17.97 23.91 4.87
CA ILE A 179 18.92 23.31 5.80
C ILE A 179 18.28 22.02 6.31
N PRO A 180 18.94 20.85 6.17
CA PRO A 180 18.40 19.59 6.66
C PRO A 180 18.16 19.60 8.15
N GLY A 181 17.09 18.94 8.56
CA GLY A 181 16.88 18.57 9.95
C GLY A 181 15.61 19.09 10.59
N LEU A 182 15.02 18.21 11.37
CA LEU A 182 14.12 18.51 12.48
C LEU A 182 14.91 18.24 13.76
N PRO A 183 14.50 18.79 14.93
CA PRO A 183 15.18 18.48 16.20
C PRO A 183 15.32 16.98 16.46
N GLU A 184 14.30 16.21 16.08
CA GLU A 184 14.21 14.76 16.24
C GLU A 184 14.89 13.99 15.09
N LYS A 185 15.19 14.65 13.97
CA LYS A 185 15.80 14.07 12.76
C LYS A 185 16.73 15.06 12.09
N ALA A 186 17.94 15.17 12.61
CA ALA A 186 18.92 16.16 12.17
C ALA A 186 19.32 16.05 10.70
N GLU A 187 19.20 14.88 10.10
CA GLU A 187 19.56 14.61 8.70
C GLU A 187 18.38 14.74 7.71
N LEU A 188 17.17 15.02 8.19
CA LEU A 188 16.01 15.14 7.32
C LEU A 188 16.16 16.36 6.39
N GLU A 189 16.03 16.13 5.11
CA GLU A 189 16.11 17.19 4.08
C GLU A 189 14.75 17.74 3.66
N ASN A 190 13.66 17.11 4.08
CA ASN A 190 12.32 17.40 3.62
C ASN A 190 11.29 17.31 4.76
N GLN A 191 10.16 17.95 4.54
CA GLN A 191 9.00 17.82 5.38
C GLN A 191 7.83 17.34 4.54
N ALA A 192 6.99 16.48 5.10
CA ALA A 192 5.83 15.96 4.42
C ALA A 192 4.63 15.80 5.35
N TRP A 193 3.49 16.15 4.83
CA TRP A 193 2.18 15.89 5.43
C TRP A 193 1.44 14.94 4.52
N ILE A 194 0.93 13.88 5.11
CA ILE A 194 0.29 12.80 4.37
C ILE A 194 -1.20 12.73 4.64
N GLY A 195 -1.93 12.24 3.65
CA GLY A 195 -3.32 11.83 3.77
C GLY A 195 -3.41 10.31 3.74
N ARG A 196 -4.38 9.81 4.48
CA ARG A 196 -4.68 8.39 4.53
C ARG A 196 -5.38 7.96 3.25
N PRO A 197 -5.06 6.80 2.64
CA PRO A 197 -5.81 6.29 1.50
C PRO A 197 -7.24 5.95 1.91
N GLU A 198 -8.17 6.12 0.97
CA GLU A 198 -9.56 5.71 1.14
C GLU A 198 -9.65 4.20 1.41
N ALA A 199 -10.63 3.77 2.20
CA ALA A 199 -10.84 2.36 2.50
C ALA A 199 -12.31 1.95 2.39
N ALA A 200 -12.54 0.75 1.88
CA ALA A 200 -13.89 0.18 1.80
C ALA A 200 -14.52 0.00 3.19
N ILE A 201 -13.70 -0.35 4.18
CA ILE A 201 -14.11 -0.47 5.57
C ILE A 201 -13.19 0.38 6.44
N GLN A 202 -13.76 1.34 7.16
CA GLN A 202 -13.06 2.23 8.07
C GLN A 202 -13.50 2.00 9.50
N ILE A 203 -12.54 1.79 10.41
CA ILE A 203 -12.81 1.50 11.82
C ILE A 203 -11.97 2.40 12.71
N LYS A 204 -12.62 3.22 13.52
CA LYS A 204 -12.01 4.15 14.45
C LYS A 204 -12.63 4.01 15.84
N CYS A 205 -11.81 3.96 16.86
CA CYS A 205 -12.25 3.80 18.26
C CYS A 205 -13.16 2.58 18.42
N GLY A 206 -12.64 1.40 18.13
CA GLY A 206 -13.34 0.13 18.17
C GLY A 206 -12.70 -0.87 19.14
N ASN A 207 -13.51 -1.75 19.71
CA ASN A 207 -13.01 -2.84 20.52
C ASN A 207 -13.75 -4.13 20.18
N ASN A 208 -13.01 -5.19 19.87
CA ASN A 208 -13.58 -6.47 19.48
C ASN A 208 -14.48 -6.36 18.23
N ILE A 209 -13.91 -5.80 17.16
CA ILE A 209 -14.53 -5.69 15.84
C ILE A 209 -13.90 -6.75 14.93
N ASN A 210 -14.64 -7.75 14.53
CA ASN A 210 -14.08 -8.96 13.95
C ASN A 210 -14.69 -9.28 12.58
N PHE A 211 -13.84 -9.79 11.70
CA PHE A 211 -14.22 -10.36 10.40
C PHE A 211 -13.77 -11.81 10.33
N ASN A 212 -14.69 -12.70 9.99
CA ASN A 212 -14.42 -14.12 9.87
C ASN A 212 -15.07 -14.70 8.62
N HIS A 213 -14.33 -15.42 7.78
CA HIS A 213 -14.79 -15.95 6.51
C HIS A 213 -15.47 -14.90 5.60
N CYS A 214 -15.00 -13.66 5.64
CA CYS A 214 -15.47 -12.60 4.76
C CYS A 214 -14.65 -12.56 3.47
N THR A 215 -15.26 -12.07 2.41
CA THR A 215 -14.60 -11.79 1.13
C THR A 215 -14.55 -10.29 0.91
N PHE A 216 -13.40 -9.78 0.52
CA PHE A 216 -13.18 -8.39 0.13
C PHE A 216 -12.63 -8.41 -1.30
N GLN A 217 -13.42 -7.93 -2.26
CA GLN A 217 -13.04 -8.01 -3.68
C GLN A 217 -13.59 -6.86 -4.50
N HIS A 218 -12.94 -6.60 -5.64
CA HIS A 218 -13.31 -5.48 -6.53
C HIS A 218 -13.33 -4.13 -5.80
N LEU A 219 -12.34 -3.90 -4.95
CA LEU A 219 -12.21 -2.67 -4.17
C LEU A 219 -11.13 -1.78 -4.78
N ALA A 220 -11.47 -0.52 -5.04
CA ALA A 220 -10.60 0.34 -5.82
C ALA A 220 -9.40 0.94 -5.04
N ALA A 221 -9.48 0.99 -3.71
CA ALA A 221 -8.41 1.47 -2.83
C ALA A 221 -8.14 0.49 -1.69
N THR A 222 -7.99 0.93 -0.44
CA THR A 222 -7.73 0.04 0.70
C THR A 222 -8.95 -0.84 1.02
N GLY A 223 -8.73 -2.11 1.35
CA GLY A 223 -9.79 -3.03 1.74
C GLY A 223 -10.36 -2.73 3.12
N VAL A 224 -9.61 -3.04 4.17
CA VAL A 224 -10.00 -2.80 5.57
C VAL A 224 -8.96 -1.93 6.25
N ASP A 225 -9.41 -0.92 6.96
CA ASP A 225 -8.56 0.00 7.71
C ASP A 225 -9.02 0.12 9.19
N TYR A 226 -8.18 -0.41 10.08
CA TYR A 226 -8.25 -0.16 11.52
C TYR A 226 -7.41 1.09 11.83
N GLU A 227 -8.00 2.27 11.70
CA GLU A 227 -7.27 3.54 11.68
C GLU A 227 -6.58 3.88 13.01
N ARG A 228 -7.36 3.97 14.09
CA ARG A 228 -6.88 4.47 15.37
C ARG A 228 -7.74 3.96 16.51
N ALA A 229 -7.12 3.73 17.68
CA ALA A 229 -7.81 3.32 18.90
C ALA A 229 -8.68 2.08 18.73
N VAL A 230 -8.21 1.12 17.97
CA VAL A 230 -8.88 -0.18 17.81
C VAL A 230 -8.13 -1.24 18.59
N SER A 231 -8.86 -2.05 19.33
CA SER A 231 -8.24 -3.06 20.19
C SER A 231 -8.95 -4.41 20.16
N THR A 232 -8.18 -5.45 20.47
CA THR A 232 -8.68 -6.82 20.70
C THR A 232 -9.56 -7.34 19.55
N SER A 233 -9.18 -7.02 18.31
CA SER A 233 -9.95 -7.34 17.11
C SER A 233 -9.26 -8.43 16.30
N ILE A 234 -10.04 -9.18 15.52
CA ILE A 234 -9.55 -10.32 14.74
C ILE A 234 -10.05 -10.23 13.30
N VAL A 235 -9.12 -10.40 12.36
CA VAL A 235 -9.44 -10.66 10.95
C VAL A 235 -8.92 -12.05 10.63
N GLU A 236 -9.85 -12.98 10.37
CA GLU A 236 -9.46 -14.38 10.20
C GLU A 236 -10.23 -15.10 9.11
N ASN A 237 -9.54 -16.03 8.44
CA ASN A 237 -10.15 -16.89 7.42
C ASN A 237 -10.78 -16.10 6.26
N CYS A 238 -10.38 -14.86 6.06
CA CYS A 238 -10.91 -13.98 5.04
C CYS A 238 -10.15 -14.12 3.73
N HIS A 239 -10.78 -13.71 2.65
CA HIS A 239 -10.18 -13.64 1.33
C HIS A 239 -10.20 -12.19 0.85
N PHE A 240 -9.03 -11.66 0.52
CA PHE A 240 -8.82 -10.35 -0.07
C PHE A 240 -8.27 -10.56 -1.48
N THR A 241 -8.98 -10.08 -2.48
CA THR A 241 -8.58 -10.26 -3.88
C THR A 241 -9.10 -9.13 -4.76
N ASP A 242 -8.37 -8.80 -5.80
CA ASP A 242 -8.70 -7.71 -6.72
C ASP A 242 -8.98 -6.39 -5.98
N ILE A 243 -7.94 -5.91 -5.29
CA ILE A 243 -7.96 -4.68 -4.50
C ILE A 243 -6.95 -3.70 -5.08
N GLY A 244 -7.40 -2.48 -5.35
CA GLY A 244 -6.58 -1.44 -5.96
C GLY A 244 -5.42 -0.95 -5.10
N GLY A 245 -5.60 -0.90 -3.78
CA GLY A 245 -4.60 -0.48 -2.79
C GLY A 245 -4.20 -1.56 -1.80
N THR A 246 -3.89 -1.17 -0.57
CA THR A 246 -3.52 -2.07 0.53
C THR A 246 -4.70 -2.93 0.95
N ALA A 247 -4.52 -4.26 1.08
CA ALA A 247 -5.62 -5.12 1.48
C ALA A 247 -6.08 -4.85 2.92
N LEU A 248 -5.14 -4.75 3.85
CA LEU A 248 -5.43 -4.53 5.26
C LEU A 248 -4.44 -3.55 5.87
N LEU A 249 -4.95 -2.43 6.38
CA LEU A 249 -4.19 -1.37 7.02
C LEU A 249 -4.55 -1.29 8.51
N VAL A 250 -3.56 -1.11 9.37
CA VAL A 250 -3.75 -1.07 10.82
C VAL A 250 -2.90 0.00 11.46
N GLY A 251 -3.49 0.78 12.33
CA GLY A 251 -2.76 1.66 13.24
C GLY A 251 -2.65 3.09 12.77
N THR A 252 -2.07 3.89 13.64
CA THR A 252 -1.82 5.29 13.38
C THR A 252 -0.63 5.44 12.44
N PHE A 253 -0.83 6.25 11.45
CA PHE A 253 0.22 6.89 10.65
C PHE A 253 0.01 8.38 10.89
N PRO A 254 1.04 9.20 11.07
CA PRO A 254 0.84 10.63 11.35
C PRO A 254 0.25 11.38 10.15
N ASP A 255 -1.04 11.19 9.92
CA ASP A 255 -1.80 11.64 8.76
C ASP A 255 -2.84 12.74 9.09
N GLU A 256 -3.01 13.09 10.37
CA GLU A 256 -3.98 14.11 10.81
C GLU A 256 -3.30 15.48 11.05
N GLY A 257 -2.56 15.98 10.03
CA GLY A 257 -1.93 17.33 10.10
C GLY A 257 -0.59 17.37 10.84
N PHE A 258 -0.01 16.22 11.17
CA PHE A 258 1.33 16.10 11.71
C PHE A 258 2.35 15.96 10.59
N GLU A 259 3.56 16.44 10.82
CA GLU A 259 4.67 16.14 9.92
C GLU A 259 5.05 14.66 10.08
N THR A 260 5.04 13.90 8.99
CA THR A 260 5.06 12.42 9.05
C THR A 260 6.37 11.83 9.56
N HIS A 261 7.47 12.59 9.50
CA HIS A 261 8.78 12.13 9.98
C HIS A 261 9.00 12.38 11.47
N VAL A 262 8.17 13.19 12.12
CA VAL A 262 8.25 13.39 13.57
C VAL A 262 7.78 12.11 14.27
N PRO A 263 8.56 11.56 15.21
CA PRO A 263 8.18 10.37 15.95
C PRO A 263 6.82 10.53 16.65
N TYR A 264 5.91 9.59 16.38
CA TYR A 264 4.59 9.64 16.98
C TYR A 264 4.59 8.96 18.34
N THR A 265 4.24 9.74 19.37
CA THR A 265 3.92 9.21 20.71
C THR A 265 2.50 9.63 21.03
N PRO A 266 1.56 8.69 21.25
CA PRO A 266 0.18 9.03 21.54
C PRO A 266 0.06 9.78 22.88
N PHE A 267 -0.86 10.72 22.96
CA PHE A 267 -1.17 11.40 24.21
C PHE A 267 -1.82 10.44 25.22
N HIS A 268 -2.66 9.53 24.72
CA HIS A 268 -3.23 8.42 25.48
C HIS A 268 -2.86 7.10 24.83
N GLU A 269 -2.40 6.13 25.59
CA GLU A 269 -2.04 4.80 25.06
C GLU A 269 -3.20 4.13 24.30
N GLN A 270 -4.45 4.42 24.69
CA GLN A 270 -5.66 3.93 24.03
C GLN A 270 -5.82 4.42 22.59
N GLU A 271 -5.07 5.43 22.17
CA GLU A 271 -5.08 5.90 20.78
C GLU A 271 -4.41 4.92 19.82
N LEU A 272 -3.53 4.07 20.32
CA LEU A 272 -2.90 3.04 19.51
C LEU A 272 -3.86 1.90 19.18
N CYS A 273 -3.69 1.34 17.99
CA CYS A 273 -4.22 0.02 17.70
C CYS A 273 -3.41 -1.04 18.44
N THR A 274 -4.07 -1.88 19.26
CA THR A 274 -3.39 -2.85 20.12
C THR A 274 -4.08 -4.21 20.18
N GLY A 275 -3.28 -5.28 20.24
CA GLY A 275 -3.80 -6.65 20.40
C GLY A 275 -4.69 -7.10 19.24
N ILE A 276 -4.40 -6.62 18.03
CA ILE A 276 -5.11 -7.04 16.82
C ILE A 276 -4.45 -8.30 16.27
N THR A 277 -5.27 -9.26 15.90
CA THR A 277 -4.81 -10.52 15.29
C THR A 277 -5.30 -10.60 13.85
N ILE A 278 -4.37 -10.79 12.92
CA ILE A 278 -4.62 -11.03 11.50
C ILE A 278 -4.14 -12.45 11.21
N ARG A 279 -5.06 -13.38 11.00
CA ARG A 279 -4.67 -14.77 10.88
C ARG A 279 -5.42 -15.55 9.80
N ASN A 280 -4.70 -16.46 9.19
CA ASN A 280 -5.27 -17.44 8.25
C ASN A 280 -6.03 -16.83 7.07
N ASN A 281 -5.65 -15.63 6.63
CA ASN A 281 -6.25 -14.96 5.49
C ASN A 281 -5.49 -15.30 4.21
N LEU A 282 -6.19 -15.30 3.07
CA LEU A 282 -5.61 -15.25 1.75
C LEU A 282 -5.69 -13.80 1.24
N ILE A 283 -4.54 -13.25 0.90
CA ILE A 283 -4.40 -11.90 0.35
C ILE A 283 -3.66 -12.04 -0.97
N GLU A 284 -4.37 -11.82 -2.08
CA GLU A 284 -3.81 -12.02 -3.41
C GLU A 284 -4.34 -11.01 -4.42
N GLU A 285 -3.54 -10.72 -5.45
CA GLU A 285 -3.88 -9.75 -6.50
C GLU A 285 -4.38 -8.42 -5.89
N VAL A 286 -3.57 -7.84 -5.03
CA VAL A 286 -3.83 -6.55 -4.39
C VAL A 286 -2.80 -5.51 -4.84
N THR A 287 -3.07 -4.23 -4.57
CA THR A 287 -2.27 -3.08 -5.04
C THR A 287 -2.34 -2.88 -6.56
N ASN A 288 -3.48 -3.21 -7.16
CA ASN A 288 -3.63 -3.24 -8.62
C ASN A 288 -3.67 -1.84 -9.25
N GLU A 289 -4.12 -0.83 -8.52
CA GLU A 289 -4.23 0.57 -8.95
C GLU A 289 -3.12 1.43 -8.31
N ASP A 290 -3.02 1.44 -6.99
CA ASP A 290 -1.89 2.04 -6.26
C ASP A 290 -0.83 0.96 -6.00
N TRP A 291 0.15 0.89 -6.89
CA TRP A 291 1.21 -0.13 -6.81
C TRP A 291 2.09 0.00 -5.57
N GLY A 292 2.11 1.19 -4.95
CA GLY A 292 2.85 1.46 -3.73
C GLY A 292 2.17 0.96 -2.46
N GLY A 293 0.93 0.47 -2.55
CA GLY A 293 0.27 -0.23 -1.47
C GLY A 293 0.97 -1.54 -1.10
N VAL A 294 0.53 -2.17 -0.02
CA VAL A 294 1.12 -3.41 0.52
C VAL A 294 0.05 -4.46 0.81
N GLY A 295 0.45 -5.72 0.97
CA GLY A 295 -0.51 -6.76 1.37
C GLY A 295 -1.13 -6.48 2.74
N ILE A 296 -0.29 -6.34 3.77
CA ILE A 296 -0.67 -5.93 5.13
C ILE A 296 0.24 -4.79 5.55
N GLY A 297 -0.34 -3.67 5.92
CA GLY A 297 0.36 -2.49 6.45
C GLY A 297 -0.01 -2.23 7.91
N ALA A 298 0.98 -2.09 8.78
CA ALA A 298 0.77 -1.71 10.17
C ALA A 298 1.71 -0.56 10.55
N GLY A 299 1.15 0.56 10.96
CA GLY A 299 1.90 1.75 11.36
C GLY A 299 2.37 1.69 12.81
N TYR A 300 2.05 2.72 13.58
CA TYR A 300 2.31 2.73 15.03
C TYR A 300 1.30 1.83 15.73
N VAL A 301 1.69 0.58 15.99
CA VAL A 301 0.86 -0.46 16.59
C VAL A 301 1.56 -1.16 17.75
N LYS A 302 0.79 -1.72 18.69
CA LYS A 302 1.31 -2.47 19.82
C LYS A 302 0.68 -3.86 19.90
N ASN A 303 1.51 -4.88 20.09
CA ASN A 303 1.06 -6.27 20.23
C ASN A 303 0.17 -6.75 19.05
N ILE A 304 0.48 -6.35 17.82
CA ILE A 304 -0.17 -6.94 16.65
C ILE A 304 0.36 -8.35 16.42
N HIS A 305 -0.53 -9.26 16.02
CA HIS A 305 -0.15 -10.63 15.68
C HIS A 305 -0.59 -10.97 14.26
N ILE A 306 0.36 -11.03 13.33
CA ILE A 306 0.17 -11.39 11.92
C ILE A 306 0.66 -12.82 11.76
N VAL A 307 -0.25 -13.80 11.62
CA VAL A 307 0.11 -15.21 11.72
C VAL A 307 -0.65 -16.10 10.73
N HIS A 308 0.05 -17.04 10.12
CA HIS A 308 -0.55 -18.02 9.20
C HIS A 308 -1.29 -17.41 7.99
N ASN A 309 -0.96 -16.20 7.56
CA ASN A 309 -1.52 -15.64 6.35
C ASN A 309 -0.73 -16.10 5.12
N GLU A 310 -1.41 -16.14 3.99
CA GLU A 310 -0.80 -16.25 2.68
C GLU A 310 -0.97 -14.91 1.96
N VAL A 311 0.15 -14.31 1.57
CA VAL A 311 0.18 -12.99 0.91
C VAL A 311 0.95 -13.13 -0.38
N CYS A 312 0.30 -12.86 -1.50
CA CYS A 312 0.94 -13.04 -2.80
C CYS A 312 0.39 -12.10 -3.88
N HIS A 313 1.14 -12.04 -5.00
CA HIS A 313 0.81 -11.20 -6.15
C HIS A 313 0.63 -9.72 -5.77
N VAL A 314 1.59 -9.19 -5.02
CA VAL A 314 1.64 -7.80 -4.56
C VAL A 314 2.68 -7.03 -5.39
N ASN A 315 2.34 -5.81 -5.79
CA ASN A 315 3.21 -5.03 -6.67
C ASN A 315 4.43 -4.42 -5.95
N TYR A 316 4.36 -4.26 -4.63
CA TYR A 316 5.43 -3.76 -3.78
C TYR A 316 5.75 -4.77 -2.66
N SER A 317 5.70 -4.38 -1.40
CA SER A 317 6.04 -5.22 -0.26
C SER A 317 4.86 -6.07 0.23
N GLY A 318 5.17 -7.26 0.78
CA GLY A 318 4.14 -8.18 1.26
C GLY A 318 3.51 -7.77 2.58
N ILE A 319 4.29 -7.78 3.66
CA ILE A 319 3.87 -7.41 5.02
C ILE A 319 4.81 -6.34 5.54
N CYS A 320 4.27 -5.16 5.88
CA CYS A 320 5.01 -4.02 6.40
C CYS A 320 4.55 -3.70 7.82
N VAL A 321 5.51 -3.61 8.78
CA VAL A 321 5.21 -3.26 10.16
C VAL A 321 6.17 -2.17 10.65
N GLY A 322 5.61 -1.04 11.06
CA GLY A 322 6.34 0.13 11.52
C GLY A 322 6.16 1.34 10.60
N TRP A 323 6.40 2.51 11.17
CA TRP A 323 6.36 3.81 10.50
C TRP A 323 7.28 4.79 11.21
N GLY A 324 7.71 5.87 10.55
CA GLY A 324 8.34 7.03 11.19
C GLY A 324 9.86 7.06 11.15
N TRP A 325 10.53 6.06 10.62
CA TRP A 325 12.00 6.06 10.40
C TRP A 325 12.82 6.54 11.62
N THR A 326 12.50 6.05 12.84
CA THR A 326 13.06 6.58 14.08
C THR A 326 13.53 5.51 15.06
N LEU A 327 14.68 5.76 15.72
CA LEU A 327 15.17 4.96 16.85
C LEU A 327 14.54 5.37 18.19
N LEU A 328 13.82 6.49 18.24
CA LEU A 328 13.18 6.95 19.46
C LEU A 328 12.07 6.01 19.89
N GLU A 329 11.83 5.96 21.20
CA GLU A 329 10.68 5.23 21.73
C GLU A 329 9.37 5.82 21.20
N SER A 330 8.51 4.93 20.82
CA SER A 330 7.16 5.23 20.35
C SER A 330 6.18 4.26 21.00
N GLY A 331 4.91 4.30 20.61
CA GLY A 331 3.94 3.29 21.07
C GLY A 331 4.18 1.88 20.54
N MET A 332 5.09 1.69 19.60
CA MET A 332 5.31 0.39 18.94
C MET A 332 6.10 -0.58 19.82
N SER A 333 5.54 -1.75 20.09
CA SER A 333 6.23 -2.83 20.80
C SER A 333 5.49 -4.16 20.71
N GLY A 334 6.21 -5.26 20.92
CA GLY A 334 5.63 -6.58 21.08
C GLY A 334 4.92 -7.13 19.83
N ASN A 335 5.27 -6.63 18.66
CA ASN A 335 4.66 -7.00 17.40
C ASN A 335 5.20 -8.36 16.92
N ARG A 336 4.33 -9.21 16.36
CA ARG A 336 4.66 -10.60 16.00
C ARG A 336 4.24 -10.88 14.56
N ILE A 337 5.21 -11.28 13.74
CA ILE A 337 5.03 -11.70 12.34
C ILE A 337 5.48 -13.17 12.26
N GLU A 338 4.53 -14.10 12.28
CA GLU A 338 4.85 -15.51 12.52
C GLU A 338 4.14 -16.44 11.53
N ALA A 339 4.88 -17.43 11.06
CA ALA A 339 4.32 -18.52 10.25
C ALA A 339 3.49 -18.05 9.02
N ASN A 340 3.78 -16.90 8.44
CA ASN A 340 3.14 -16.44 7.22
C ASN A 340 3.87 -17.01 5.99
N TYR A 341 3.14 -17.17 4.89
CA TYR A 341 3.68 -17.47 3.58
C TYR A 341 3.55 -16.25 2.67
N VAL A 342 4.68 -15.68 2.28
CA VAL A 342 4.74 -14.50 1.41
C VAL A 342 5.45 -14.85 0.12
N HIS A 343 4.80 -14.61 -1.04
CA HIS A 343 5.39 -14.96 -2.33
C HIS A 343 4.85 -14.09 -3.48
N HIS A 344 5.57 -14.07 -4.60
CA HIS A 344 5.22 -13.26 -5.79
C HIS A 344 4.96 -11.79 -5.44
N PHE A 345 5.90 -11.19 -4.72
CA PHE A 345 5.91 -9.78 -4.33
C PHE A 345 6.98 -9.00 -5.10
N ALA A 346 7.01 -7.67 -4.97
CA ALA A 346 7.86 -6.76 -5.73
C ALA A 346 7.67 -6.90 -7.26
N ARG A 347 6.42 -7.07 -7.70
CA ARG A 347 6.09 -7.35 -9.11
C ARG A 347 6.31 -6.13 -10.02
N ARG A 348 6.15 -4.92 -9.49
CA ARG A 348 6.26 -3.66 -10.25
C ARG A 348 7.18 -2.64 -9.62
N LEU A 349 7.33 -2.66 -8.30
CA LEU A 349 8.16 -1.72 -7.55
C LEU A 349 9.32 -2.45 -6.86
N TYR A 350 10.32 -1.71 -6.47
CA TYR A 350 11.51 -2.19 -5.80
C TYR A 350 11.81 -1.33 -4.56
N ASP A 351 12.93 -1.53 -3.90
CA ASP A 351 13.18 -1.07 -2.53
C ASP A 351 12.15 -1.68 -1.56
N ALA A 352 11.95 -2.98 -1.71
CA ALA A 352 10.82 -3.75 -1.20
C ALA A 352 11.26 -4.94 -0.37
N GLY A 353 10.40 -5.40 0.53
CA GLY A 353 10.58 -6.64 1.28
C GLY A 353 9.37 -7.56 1.26
N GLY A 354 9.58 -8.89 1.21
CA GLY A 354 8.49 -9.81 1.53
C GLY A 354 7.97 -9.53 2.94
N LEU A 355 8.90 -9.39 3.89
CA LEU A 355 8.67 -8.81 5.21
C LEU A 355 9.52 -7.55 5.33
N TYR A 356 8.89 -6.42 5.66
CA TYR A 356 9.50 -5.10 5.71
C TYR A 356 9.19 -4.44 7.06
N THR A 357 10.19 -3.82 7.67
CA THR A 357 10.01 -3.14 8.97
C THR A 357 10.71 -1.79 9.01
N LEU A 358 10.16 -0.90 9.84
CA LEU A 358 10.66 0.45 10.12
C LEU A 358 10.64 0.72 11.62
N SER A 359 11.56 1.56 12.07
CA SER A 359 11.60 2.15 13.40
C SER A 359 11.80 1.17 14.56
N ASN A 360 12.00 1.73 15.74
CA ASN A 360 12.21 1.00 16.98
C ASN A 360 10.92 0.33 17.47
N GLN A 361 10.96 -0.99 17.62
CA GLN A 361 9.82 -1.83 18.04
C GLN A 361 10.28 -2.89 19.04
N PRO A 362 10.57 -2.51 20.28
CA PRO A 362 11.16 -3.42 21.26
C PRO A 362 10.27 -4.63 21.53
N SER A 363 10.92 -5.77 21.80
CA SER A 363 10.27 -7.05 22.07
C SER A 363 9.44 -7.61 20.90
N SER A 364 9.71 -7.19 19.68
CA SER A 364 9.02 -7.69 18.48
C SER A 364 9.72 -8.95 17.93
N VAL A 365 8.94 -9.77 17.23
CA VAL A 365 9.39 -11.08 16.74
C VAL A 365 8.97 -11.29 15.28
N MET A 366 9.91 -11.79 14.48
CA MET A 366 9.69 -12.24 13.12
C MET A 366 10.22 -13.66 12.98
N ARG A 367 9.33 -14.66 12.90
CA ARG A 367 9.80 -16.05 12.90
C ARG A 367 8.92 -17.04 12.17
N ASN A 368 9.55 -18.15 11.77
CA ASN A 368 8.89 -19.30 11.16
C ASN A 368 8.10 -18.94 9.88
N ASN A 369 8.40 -17.81 9.24
CA ASN A 369 7.77 -17.42 7.99
C ASN A 369 8.44 -18.15 6.81
N ARG A 370 7.68 -18.34 5.74
CA ARG A 370 8.15 -18.77 4.43
C ARG A 370 8.07 -17.62 3.48
N ILE A 371 9.20 -17.20 2.89
CA ILE A 371 9.24 -16.11 1.95
C ILE A 371 9.99 -16.57 0.70
N GLU A 372 9.34 -16.52 -0.46
CA GLU A 372 9.95 -16.97 -1.72
C GLU A 372 9.34 -16.27 -2.94
N HIS A 373 9.78 -16.64 -4.14
CA HIS A 373 9.28 -16.08 -5.40
C HIS A 373 9.24 -14.54 -5.40
N LEU A 374 10.35 -13.95 -4.96
CA LEU A 374 10.59 -12.53 -5.15
C LEU A 374 10.68 -12.26 -6.65
N ILE A 375 9.92 -11.29 -7.12
CA ILE A 375 9.93 -10.85 -8.51
C ILE A 375 10.82 -9.61 -8.59
N ASP A 376 11.80 -9.62 -9.48
CA ASP A 376 12.56 -8.41 -9.76
C ASP A 376 11.74 -7.54 -10.70
N ALA A 377 11.27 -6.41 -10.19
CA ALA A 377 10.45 -5.48 -10.95
C ALA A 377 11.14 -5.12 -12.30
N PRO A 378 10.42 -5.15 -13.43
CA PRO A 378 11.02 -5.01 -14.76
C PRO A 378 11.68 -3.65 -15.01
N TYR A 379 11.40 -2.67 -14.18
CA TYR A 379 11.90 -1.31 -14.28
C TYR A 379 12.93 -0.97 -13.20
N ALA A 380 13.27 -1.94 -12.35
CA ALA A 380 14.24 -1.73 -11.29
C ALA A 380 15.61 -1.39 -11.88
N THR A 381 16.18 -0.30 -11.42
CA THR A 381 17.53 0.13 -11.81
C THR A 381 18.61 -0.54 -10.95
N ASN A 382 18.20 -1.24 -9.88
CA ASN A 382 19.07 -1.99 -8.97
C ASN A 382 18.28 -3.14 -8.32
N ASP A 383 19.00 -4.09 -7.73
CA ASP A 383 18.46 -5.31 -7.11
C ASP A 383 17.93 -5.06 -5.68
N ARG A 384 17.22 -3.97 -5.45
CA ARG A 384 16.70 -3.60 -4.13
C ARG A 384 15.32 -4.19 -3.85
N ALA A 385 15.21 -5.52 -3.93
CA ALA A 385 14.07 -6.25 -3.41
C ALA A 385 14.59 -7.45 -2.59
N PHE A 386 14.04 -7.69 -1.41
CA PHE A 386 14.59 -8.59 -0.42
C PHE A 386 13.51 -9.50 0.16
N TYR A 387 13.89 -10.68 0.66
CA TYR A 387 12.96 -11.52 1.40
C TYR A 387 12.60 -10.90 2.74
N ILE A 388 13.62 -10.36 3.44
CA ILE A 388 13.46 -9.59 4.68
C ILE A 388 14.24 -8.29 4.52
N TYR A 389 13.58 -7.16 4.75
CA TYR A 389 14.20 -5.84 4.66
C TYR A 389 13.96 -5.06 5.94
N PHE A 390 15.06 -4.77 6.64
CA PHE A 390 15.09 -3.89 7.80
C PHE A 390 15.48 -2.50 7.35
N ASP A 391 14.48 -1.67 7.08
CA ASP A 391 14.71 -0.30 6.67
C ASP A 391 14.94 0.60 7.89
N GLU A 392 15.06 1.89 7.66
CA GLU A 392 15.60 2.87 8.59
C GLU A 392 15.08 2.72 10.02
N ALA A 393 16.04 2.67 10.94
CA ALA A 393 15.83 2.61 12.37
C ALA A 393 15.07 1.37 12.87
N THR A 394 14.88 0.33 12.03
CA THR A 394 14.33 -0.94 12.53
C THR A 394 15.17 -1.45 13.69
N ASP A 395 14.58 -1.59 14.87
CA ASP A 395 15.27 -2.03 16.07
C ASP A 395 14.38 -2.87 17.00
N GLY A 396 14.99 -3.69 17.86
CA GLY A 396 14.32 -4.47 18.90
C GLY A 396 13.62 -5.74 18.42
N TYR A 397 13.92 -6.22 17.21
CA TYR A 397 13.38 -7.46 16.67
C TYR A 397 14.24 -8.68 17.00
N THR A 398 13.58 -9.80 17.32
CA THR A 398 14.18 -11.15 17.22
C THR A 398 13.70 -11.77 15.90
N VAL A 399 14.66 -12.08 15.00
CA VAL A 399 14.42 -12.65 13.67
C VAL A 399 14.99 -14.05 13.61
N GLU A 400 14.13 -15.05 13.55
CA GLU A 400 14.58 -16.43 13.66
C GLU A 400 13.74 -17.42 12.83
N ASN A 401 14.42 -18.43 12.29
CA ASN A 401 13.80 -19.55 11.60
C ASN A 401 12.88 -19.15 10.42
N ASN A 402 13.15 -18.05 9.72
CA ASN A 402 12.44 -17.70 8.51
C ASN A 402 13.07 -18.41 7.32
N TRP A 403 12.29 -19.22 6.62
CA TRP A 403 12.76 -19.92 5.45
C TRP A 403 12.68 -19.06 4.19
N CYS A 404 13.80 -18.92 3.50
CA CYS A 404 13.91 -18.23 2.21
C CYS A 404 14.85 -19.05 1.30
N PRO A 405 14.69 -19.00 -0.04
CA PRO A 405 15.56 -19.78 -0.95
C PRO A 405 17.01 -19.28 -1.00
N SER A 406 17.28 -18.07 -0.53
CA SER A 406 18.61 -17.49 -0.38
C SER A 406 18.64 -16.49 0.77
N GLU A 407 19.83 -15.99 1.10
CA GLU A 407 20.03 -14.94 2.12
C GLU A 407 19.96 -13.52 1.50
N ARG A 408 19.05 -13.30 0.55
CA ARG A 408 18.80 -11.98 -0.01
C ARG A 408 18.01 -11.13 0.99
N PHE A 409 18.74 -10.68 2.01
CA PHE A 409 18.29 -9.79 3.09
C PHE A 409 19.03 -8.47 2.99
N ASP A 410 18.43 -7.40 3.47
CA ASP A 410 19.11 -6.11 3.59
C ASP A 410 18.68 -5.37 4.85
N SER A 411 19.51 -4.40 5.22
CA SER A 411 19.21 -3.47 6.30
C SER A 411 19.78 -2.09 5.97
N ASN A 412 18.92 -1.07 6.06
CA ASN A 412 19.28 0.31 5.85
C ASN A 412 19.26 1.06 7.19
N ARG A 413 20.45 1.37 7.74
CA ARG A 413 20.62 2.08 9.02
C ARG A 413 19.78 1.49 10.17
N PRO A 414 19.82 0.16 10.42
CA PRO A 414 19.06 -0.45 11.49
C PRO A 414 19.59 -0.03 12.86
N GLY A 415 18.75 -0.17 13.89
CA GLY A 415 19.18 -0.03 15.27
C GLY A 415 20.02 -1.21 15.78
N PRO A 416 20.69 -1.08 16.94
CA PRO A 416 21.66 -2.03 17.43
C PRO A 416 21.09 -3.25 18.17
N HIS A 417 19.78 -3.28 18.47
CA HIS A 417 19.19 -4.30 19.36
C HIS A 417 18.45 -5.41 18.60
N ASN A 418 18.69 -5.54 17.30
CA ASN A 418 18.13 -6.63 16.49
C ASN A 418 18.93 -7.91 16.71
N VAL A 419 18.24 -9.04 16.86
CA VAL A 419 18.83 -10.35 17.06
C VAL A 419 18.48 -11.27 15.89
N TRP A 420 19.45 -11.63 15.08
CA TRP A 420 19.28 -12.52 13.94
C TRP A 420 19.75 -13.93 14.29
N LYS A 421 18.87 -14.92 14.09
CA LYS A 421 19.15 -16.34 14.33
C LYS A 421 18.64 -17.19 13.19
N LYS A 422 19.50 -17.89 12.49
CA LYS A 422 19.16 -18.92 11.51
C LYS A 422 17.98 -18.52 10.59
N ASN A 423 18.23 -17.71 9.57
CA ASN A 423 17.28 -17.36 8.54
C ASN A 423 17.86 -17.72 7.17
N GLY A 424 17.03 -18.06 6.18
CA GLY A 424 17.48 -18.42 4.85
C GLY A 424 17.35 -19.91 4.52
N PRO A 425 18.10 -20.43 3.53
CA PRO A 425 17.92 -21.79 3.02
C PRO A 425 18.31 -22.89 4.01
N GLN A 426 19.09 -22.57 5.03
CA GLN A 426 19.49 -23.49 6.09
C GLN A 426 18.45 -23.72 7.18
N VAL A 427 17.32 -23.02 7.12
CA VAL A 427 16.20 -23.26 8.04
C VAL A 427 15.53 -24.59 7.71
N ASP A 428 15.02 -25.27 8.73
CA ASP A 428 14.35 -26.57 8.58
C ASP A 428 13.18 -26.48 7.58
N GLU A 429 13.17 -27.39 6.62
CA GLU A 429 12.14 -27.39 5.58
C GLU A 429 10.71 -27.61 6.10
N SER A 430 10.55 -28.17 7.31
CA SER A 430 9.24 -28.30 7.94
C SER A 430 8.54 -26.95 8.13
N ILE A 431 9.29 -25.83 8.16
CA ILE A 431 8.72 -24.49 8.19
C ILE A 431 7.91 -24.19 6.92
N LYS A 432 8.37 -24.67 5.75
CA LYS A 432 7.61 -24.51 4.50
C LYS A 432 6.20 -25.12 4.56
N GLN A 433 6.04 -26.22 5.29
CA GLN A 433 4.77 -26.93 5.43
C GLN A 433 3.86 -26.31 6.50
N LYS A 434 4.45 -25.61 7.47
CA LYS A 434 3.75 -25.04 8.63
C LYS A 434 3.40 -23.57 8.41
N ALA A 435 4.14 -22.87 7.58
CA ALA A 435 3.88 -21.46 7.24
C ALA A 435 2.73 -21.34 6.22
N GLY A 436 2.02 -20.25 6.29
CA GLY A 436 0.85 -20.00 5.48
C GLY A 436 -0.44 -20.51 6.13
N ARG A 437 -1.48 -20.56 5.35
CA ARG A 437 -2.83 -20.87 5.81
C ARG A 437 -2.96 -22.30 6.36
N VAL A 438 -3.75 -22.43 7.40
CA VAL A 438 -4.11 -23.73 7.98
C VAL A 438 -5.53 -24.11 7.63
N ALA A 439 -5.79 -25.39 7.41
CA ALA A 439 -7.12 -25.86 7.05
C ALA A 439 -8.12 -25.57 8.18
N VAL A 440 -9.27 -24.97 7.81
CA VAL A 440 -10.38 -24.68 8.72
C VAL A 440 -11.56 -25.54 8.32
N GLY A 441 -12.11 -26.29 9.28
CA GLY A 441 -13.29 -27.14 9.05
C GLY A 441 -14.59 -26.34 9.05
N GLY A 442 -15.43 -26.53 8.01
CA GLY A 442 -16.83 -26.15 7.97
C GLY A 442 -17.14 -24.67 7.70
N VAL A 443 -17.98 -24.43 6.68
CA VAL A 443 -18.53 -23.10 6.37
C VAL A 443 -19.80 -22.88 7.18
N SER A 444 -19.86 -21.79 7.96
CA SER A 444 -21.08 -21.38 8.67
C SER A 444 -21.93 -20.42 7.81
N GLN A 445 -23.21 -20.25 8.15
CA GLN A 445 -24.12 -19.32 7.47
C GLN A 445 -23.71 -17.85 7.66
N PRO A 446 -23.97 -16.93 6.69
CA PRO A 446 -23.70 -15.51 6.84
C PRO A 446 -24.33 -14.90 8.09
N ARG A 447 -23.59 -14.12 8.87
CA ARG A 447 -24.08 -13.48 10.09
C ARG A 447 -23.42 -12.14 10.37
N ILE A 448 -24.25 -11.18 10.76
CA ILE A 448 -23.82 -9.98 11.46
C ILE A 448 -24.34 -10.09 12.90
N ILE A 449 -23.45 -10.06 13.87
CA ILE A 449 -23.81 -10.15 15.29
C ILE A 449 -23.34 -8.90 16.00
N ILE A 450 -24.28 -8.12 16.53
CA ILE A 450 -23.99 -6.98 17.41
C ILE A 450 -24.41 -7.39 18.81
N LYS A 451 -23.43 -7.58 19.70
CA LYS A 451 -23.72 -7.87 21.12
C LYS A 451 -23.63 -6.58 21.91
N THR A 452 -24.77 -6.02 22.26
CA THR A 452 -24.88 -4.94 23.24
C THR A 452 -24.93 -5.54 24.65
N LYS A 453 -24.08 -5.03 25.55
CA LYS A 453 -24.20 -5.26 26.99
C LYS A 453 -24.69 -3.99 27.64
#